data_680070527f50056f8d4eb355144e8ed0
#
_entry.id   680070527f50056f8d4eb355144e8ed0
#
_cell.length_a   1.000
_cell.length_b   1.000
_cell.length_c   1.000
_cell.angle_alpha   90.00
_cell.angle_beta   90.00
_cell.angle_gamma   90.00
#
_symmetry.space_group_name_H-M   'P 1'
#
loop_
_entity.id
_entity.type
_entity.pdbx_description
1 polymer ?
#
loop_
_entity_poly.entity_id
_entity_poly.type
_entity_poly.pdbx_seq_one_letter_code
_entity_poly.pdbx_strand_id
1 'polypeptide(L)'
;MSRPGSSFLGRAALPSGGAAKGDSMQYISTRGGIAPVGFIQAVLMGLADDGGLLVPEHLPQLSAATLEQWRTLSYQELTLELLTLFAGDELPRADLRDIVQRSYATFRHPDVTPLHRLQDDLYVLELFHGPTFAFKDVALQLLGNMYAYISQQTGSIIHILGATSGDTGASAIAGVSGKPGVRICILYPHGRVSEVQQLQMTTIADENVLNLAIEGTFDDAQRIIKEVFGDAAFKQRYHLRAINSINILRILAQVTYYFYAYFRVSEQQSGRSISFSVPTGNFGDIFAGYLAKQMGLPIHRLIVATNENDILVRFVQDGVYRPEAFRSTHSPSMDIQVASNFERYLYYLYGENPAKVKDLMGEFREKALISVPQADLERVRTDFAARSIENAACLTTISQVYADSGYLLDPHTACGVAAAGAEATGDITIALATAHPAKFNEAIALSGLQQSFPDEIQALFGKPQRQQVIPATSQDVERHLVEFFGAASGVLPEQAEVLETLS
;
A
#
# COMPACT_ATOMS: atom_id res chain seq x y z
N MET A 1 -17.29 -51.11 -38.18
CA MET A 1 -17.07 -49.72 -38.56
C MET A 1 -16.63 -48.99 -37.30
N SER A 2 -15.34 -48.83 -37.15
CA SER A 2 -14.65 -48.35 -35.95
C SER A 2 -14.54 -46.85 -35.96
N ARG A 3 -14.85 -46.17 -34.87
CA ARG A 3 -14.53 -44.75 -34.64
C ARG A 3 -13.12 -44.66 -34.03
N PRO A 4 -12.27 -43.71 -34.47
CA PRO A 4 -10.97 -43.48 -33.85
C PRO A 4 -11.10 -42.60 -32.61
N GLY A 5 -10.33 -42.94 -31.57
CA GLY A 5 -10.24 -42.26 -30.30
C GLY A 5 -9.49 -40.91 -30.42
N SER A 6 -9.96 -39.94 -29.68
CA SER A 6 -9.28 -38.66 -29.45
C SER A 6 -8.20 -38.85 -28.37
N SER A 7 -6.94 -38.68 -28.78
CA SER A 7 -5.79 -38.61 -27.89
C SER A 7 -5.82 -37.30 -27.08
N PHE A 8 -5.96 -37.41 -25.78
CA PHE A 8 -5.66 -36.34 -24.85
C PHE A 8 -4.12 -36.14 -24.83
N LEU A 9 -3.67 -35.02 -25.36
CA LEU A 9 -2.31 -34.55 -25.13
C LEU A 9 -2.18 -34.10 -23.69
N GLY A 10 -1.40 -34.86 -22.92
CA GLY A 10 -1.02 -34.52 -21.55
C GLY A 10 -0.23 -33.22 -21.53
N ARG A 11 -0.73 -32.25 -20.80
CA ARG A 11 0.06 -31.08 -20.40
C ARG A 11 1.21 -31.58 -19.53
N ALA A 12 2.43 -31.40 -20.02
CA ALA A 12 3.63 -31.63 -19.25
C ALA A 12 3.61 -30.73 -18.00
N ALA A 13 3.76 -31.33 -16.83
CA ALA A 13 4.02 -30.61 -15.60
C ALA A 13 5.34 -29.85 -15.77
N LEU A 14 5.31 -28.53 -15.48
CA LEU A 14 6.51 -27.70 -15.46
C LEU A 14 7.48 -28.26 -14.39
N PRO A 15 8.78 -28.34 -14.67
CA PRO A 15 9.76 -28.74 -13.68
C PRO A 15 9.78 -27.70 -12.56
N SER A 16 9.52 -28.14 -11.34
CA SER A 16 9.77 -27.35 -10.13
C SER A 16 11.27 -27.03 -10.11
N GLY A 17 11.62 -25.76 -10.42
CA GLY A 17 12.96 -25.26 -10.18
C GLY A 17 13.26 -25.47 -8.70
N GLY A 18 14.26 -26.32 -8.42
CA GLY A 18 14.62 -26.71 -7.07
C GLY A 18 15.15 -25.53 -6.28
N ALA A 19 14.27 -24.91 -5.49
CA ALA A 19 14.68 -24.26 -4.26
C ALA A 19 15.02 -25.37 -3.28
N ALA A 20 16.19 -25.32 -2.68
CA ALA A 20 16.60 -26.23 -1.65
C ALA A 20 15.53 -26.27 -0.56
N LYS A 21 15.15 -27.47 -0.09
CA LYS A 21 14.38 -27.66 1.13
C LYS A 21 15.22 -27.10 2.29
N GLY A 22 14.82 -25.96 2.83
CA GLY A 22 15.47 -25.34 3.99
C GLY A 22 14.99 -23.90 4.14
N ASP A 23 14.48 -23.58 5.26
CA ASP A 23 14.11 -22.29 5.84
C ASP A 23 12.89 -21.60 5.22
N SER A 24 11.78 -21.67 5.96
CA SER A 24 10.59 -20.82 5.74
C SER A 24 11.03 -19.35 5.80
N MET A 25 10.48 -18.50 4.90
CA MET A 25 10.76 -17.06 4.88
C MET A 25 10.50 -16.46 6.27
N GLN A 26 11.50 -15.80 6.83
CA GLN A 26 11.40 -15.13 8.12
C GLN A 26 11.36 -13.60 7.92
N TYR A 27 10.76 -12.92 8.88
CA TYR A 27 10.66 -11.46 8.92
C TYR A 27 11.32 -10.95 10.19
N ILE A 28 12.10 -9.90 10.03
CA ILE A 28 12.84 -9.27 11.13
C ILE A 28 12.46 -7.80 11.25
N SER A 29 12.74 -7.21 12.42
CA SER A 29 12.60 -5.77 12.63
C SER A 29 13.79 -5.02 12.05
N THR A 30 13.54 -3.89 11.40
CA THR A 30 14.57 -2.94 10.96
C THR A 30 15.45 -2.44 12.12
N ARG A 31 15.03 -2.62 13.38
CA ARG A 31 15.78 -2.23 14.59
C ARG A 31 16.33 -3.41 15.39
N GLY A 32 16.02 -4.64 14.98
CA GLY A 32 16.60 -5.88 15.50
C GLY A 32 16.21 -6.25 16.94
N GLY A 33 15.16 -5.65 17.48
CA GLY A 33 14.75 -5.86 18.89
C GLY A 33 13.74 -6.99 19.09
N ILE A 34 13.39 -7.75 18.04
CA ILE A 34 12.52 -8.93 18.15
C ILE A 34 13.20 -10.16 17.53
N ALA A 35 12.81 -11.34 17.93
CA ALA A 35 13.17 -12.57 17.23
C ALA A 35 12.54 -12.59 15.84
N PRO A 36 13.14 -13.29 14.85
CA PRO A 36 12.52 -13.50 13.55
C PRO A 36 11.14 -14.14 13.70
N VAL A 37 10.19 -13.69 12.88
CA VAL A 37 8.80 -14.17 12.87
C VAL A 37 8.41 -14.65 11.48
N GLY A 38 7.46 -15.57 11.41
CA GLY A 38 6.93 -16.04 10.14
C GLY A 38 6.01 -15.02 9.44
N PHE A 39 5.61 -15.35 8.22
CA PHE A 39 4.81 -14.46 7.37
C PHE A 39 3.46 -14.07 8.01
N ILE A 40 2.70 -15.06 8.50
CA ILE A 40 1.38 -14.79 9.11
C ILE A 40 1.52 -13.87 10.32
N GLN A 41 2.52 -14.14 11.17
CA GLN A 41 2.77 -13.32 12.34
C GLN A 41 3.22 -11.90 11.95
N ALA A 42 4.06 -11.75 10.93
CA ALA A 42 4.47 -10.44 10.41
C ALA A 42 3.28 -9.62 9.89
N VAL A 43 2.35 -10.27 9.17
CA VAL A 43 1.11 -9.63 8.69
C VAL A 43 0.21 -9.20 9.84
N LEU A 44 0.04 -10.02 10.87
CA LEU A 44 -0.77 -9.71 12.06
C LEU A 44 -0.14 -8.64 12.93
N MET A 45 1.18 -8.65 13.06
CA MET A 45 1.92 -7.70 13.90
C MET A 45 1.89 -6.28 13.31
N GLY A 46 2.11 -6.15 12.00
CA GLY A 46 2.11 -4.87 11.29
C GLY A 46 3.24 -3.92 11.67
N LEU A 47 3.52 -3.75 12.96
CA LEU A 47 4.62 -2.99 13.55
C LEU A 47 5.30 -3.87 14.60
N ALA A 48 6.63 -3.96 14.56
CA ALA A 48 7.38 -4.71 15.56
C ALA A 48 7.31 -4.07 16.96
N ASP A 49 7.38 -4.89 18.02
CA ASP A 49 7.24 -4.41 19.39
C ASP A 49 8.38 -3.47 19.83
N ASP A 50 9.54 -3.52 19.16
CA ASP A 50 10.64 -2.57 19.33
C ASP A 50 10.41 -1.23 18.59
N GLY A 51 9.28 -1.08 17.93
CA GLY A 51 8.90 0.07 17.13
C GLY A 51 9.56 0.14 15.73
N GLY A 52 10.31 -0.91 15.36
CA GLY A 52 10.87 -1.06 14.01
C GLY A 52 9.84 -1.60 13.01
N LEU A 53 10.17 -1.54 11.73
CA LEU A 53 9.35 -2.03 10.65
C LEU A 53 9.76 -3.45 10.26
N LEU A 54 8.78 -4.28 9.87
CA LEU A 54 9.07 -5.63 9.43
C LEU A 54 9.57 -5.63 7.99
N VAL A 55 10.63 -6.40 7.74
CA VAL A 55 11.23 -6.68 6.43
C VAL A 55 11.51 -8.18 6.33
N PRO A 56 11.49 -8.79 5.11
CA PRO A 56 11.96 -10.16 4.95
C PRO A 56 13.45 -10.24 5.30
N GLU A 57 13.85 -11.30 6.00
CA GLU A 57 15.24 -11.53 6.40
C GLU A 57 16.15 -11.64 5.19
N HIS A 58 15.64 -12.21 4.11
CA HIS A 58 16.34 -12.28 2.82
C HIS A 58 15.40 -11.88 1.70
N LEU A 59 15.87 -11.00 0.82
CA LEU A 59 15.10 -10.61 -0.35
C LEU A 59 15.33 -11.62 -1.49
N PRO A 60 14.24 -12.26 -2.02
CA PRO A 60 14.37 -13.20 -3.12
C PRO A 60 15.04 -12.57 -4.35
N GLN A 61 16.03 -13.27 -4.91
CA GLN A 61 16.70 -12.87 -6.15
C GLN A 61 16.14 -13.65 -7.32
N LEU A 62 15.63 -12.95 -8.33
CA LEU A 62 15.02 -13.56 -9.51
C LEU A 62 16.03 -13.68 -10.65
N SER A 63 16.11 -14.86 -11.25
CA SER A 63 16.94 -15.07 -12.43
C SER A 63 16.29 -14.45 -13.68
N ALA A 64 17.09 -14.12 -14.69
CA ALA A 64 16.59 -13.69 -15.99
C ALA A 64 15.61 -14.71 -16.60
N ALA A 65 15.84 -16.00 -16.39
CA ALA A 65 14.94 -17.07 -16.85
C ALA A 65 13.57 -17.02 -16.13
N THR A 66 13.57 -16.76 -14.83
CA THR A 66 12.35 -16.58 -14.04
C THR A 66 11.57 -15.36 -14.51
N LEU A 67 12.25 -14.23 -14.72
CA LEU A 67 11.61 -13.01 -15.23
C LEU A 67 10.97 -13.23 -16.61
N GLU A 68 11.65 -13.97 -17.49
CA GLU A 68 11.10 -14.29 -18.81
C GLU A 68 9.87 -15.21 -18.73
N GLN A 69 9.88 -16.20 -17.83
CA GLN A 69 8.71 -17.07 -17.59
C GLN A 69 7.51 -16.28 -17.04
N TRP A 70 7.74 -15.27 -16.22
CA TRP A 70 6.68 -14.48 -15.59
C TRP A 70 6.10 -13.40 -16.52
N ARG A 71 6.78 -13.09 -17.62
CA ARG A 71 6.39 -12.04 -18.57
C ARG A 71 4.96 -12.17 -19.08
N THR A 72 4.48 -13.40 -19.29
CA THR A 72 3.15 -13.69 -19.87
C THR A 72 2.07 -13.96 -18.83
N LEU A 73 2.40 -13.92 -17.54
CA LEU A 73 1.44 -14.16 -16.48
C LEU A 73 0.39 -13.04 -16.41
N SER A 74 -0.84 -13.41 -16.07
CA SER A 74 -1.86 -12.46 -15.65
C SER A 74 -1.46 -11.79 -14.34
N TYR A 75 -2.12 -10.69 -14.00
CA TYR A 75 -1.84 -9.97 -12.74
C TYR A 75 -1.99 -10.89 -11.51
N GLN A 76 -3.07 -11.69 -11.47
CA GLN A 76 -3.34 -12.62 -10.38
C GLN A 76 -2.30 -13.74 -10.30
N GLU A 77 -1.91 -14.31 -11.43
CA GLU A 77 -0.86 -15.34 -11.48
C GLU A 77 0.48 -14.78 -11.02
N LEU A 78 0.84 -13.58 -11.47
CA LEU A 78 2.07 -12.91 -11.05
C LEU A 78 2.06 -12.59 -9.55
N THR A 79 0.93 -12.11 -9.02
CA THR A 79 0.76 -11.90 -7.58
C THR A 79 0.95 -13.20 -6.79
N LEU A 80 0.39 -14.31 -7.28
CA LEU A 80 0.54 -15.61 -6.65
C LEU A 80 2.00 -16.08 -6.62
N GLU A 81 2.72 -15.92 -7.73
CA GLU A 81 4.15 -16.29 -7.77
C GLU A 81 4.97 -15.45 -6.78
N LEU A 82 4.80 -14.13 -6.80
CA LEU A 82 5.49 -13.22 -5.89
C LEU A 82 5.17 -13.52 -4.42
N LEU A 83 3.89 -13.62 -4.07
CA LEU A 83 3.50 -13.90 -2.69
C LEU A 83 3.94 -15.29 -2.21
N THR A 84 4.02 -16.29 -3.09
CA THR A 84 4.55 -17.61 -2.74
C THR A 84 6.01 -17.51 -2.27
N LEU A 85 6.82 -16.64 -2.88
CA LEU A 85 8.21 -16.42 -2.43
C LEU A 85 8.28 -15.82 -1.01
N PHE A 86 7.34 -14.96 -0.68
CA PHE A 86 7.32 -14.24 0.60
C PHE A 86 6.57 -14.97 1.71
N ALA A 87 5.56 -15.78 1.37
CA ALA A 87 4.82 -16.56 2.35
C ALA A 87 5.54 -17.90 2.70
N GLY A 88 6.43 -18.36 1.82
CA GLY A 88 7.10 -19.64 2.01
C GLY A 88 6.09 -20.79 2.13
N ASP A 89 6.37 -21.71 3.04
CA ASP A 89 5.54 -22.89 3.29
C ASP A 89 4.41 -22.66 4.32
N GLU A 90 4.30 -21.45 4.89
CA GLU A 90 3.27 -21.14 5.91
C GLU A 90 1.84 -21.13 5.34
N LEU A 91 1.70 -20.82 4.06
CA LEU A 91 0.42 -20.80 3.37
C LEU A 91 0.40 -21.82 2.24
N PRO A 92 -0.53 -22.78 2.27
CA PRO A 92 -0.75 -23.67 1.14
C PRO A 92 -1.00 -22.85 -0.14
N ARG A 93 -0.30 -23.19 -1.22
CA ARG A 93 -0.41 -22.43 -2.48
C ARG A 93 -1.84 -22.38 -3.03
N ALA A 94 -2.68 -23.37 -2.73
CA ALA A 94 -4.09 -23.37 -3.12
C ALA A 94 -4.89 -22.28 -2.38
N ASP A 95 -4.65 -22.14 -1.09
CA ASP A 95 -5.32 -21.13 -0.25
C ASP A 95 -4.85 -19.71 -0.64
N LEU A 96 -3.54 -19.56 -0.88
CA LEU A 96 -3.00 -18.28 -1.36
C LEU A 96 -3.58 -17.89 -2.71
N ARG A 97 -3.78 -18.86 -3.63
CA ARG A 97 -4.43 -18.63 -4.92
C ARG A 97 -5.88 -18.14 -4.73
N ASP A 98 -6.64 -18.77 -3.86
CA ASP A 98 -8.01 -18.38 -3.56
C ASP A 98 -8.07 -16.95 -2.96
N ILE A 99 -7.17 -16.63 -2.04
CA ILE A 99 -7.04 -15.28 -1.47
C ILE A 99 -6.77 -14.25 -2.57
N VAL A 100 -5.81 -14.50 -3.46
CA VAL A 100 -5.46 -13.60 -4.57
C VAL A 100 -6.64 -13.43 -5.54
N GLN A 101 -7.29 -14.52 -5.94
CA GLN A 101 -8.42 -14.47 -6.85
C GLN A 101 -9.58 -13.67 -6.28
N ARG A 102 -9.97 -13.92 -5.03
CA ARG A 102 -11.03 -13.16 -4.36
C ARG A 102 -10.68 -11.69 -4.21
N SER A 103 -9.42 -11.36 -4.00
CA SER A 103 -8.97 -9.97 -3.81
C SER A 103 -9.12 -9.14 -5.08
N TYR A 104 -8.75 -9.70 -6.22
CA TYR A 104 -8.76 -8.96 -7.48
C TYR A 104 -10.02 -9.19 -8.34
N ALA A 105 -10.92 -10.08 -7.94
CA ALA A 105 -12.24 -10.23 -8.55
C ALA A 105 -13.14 -8.98 -8.38
N THR A 106 -12.82 -8.10 -7.43
CA THR A 106 -13.54 -6.86 -7.18
C THR A 106 -13.08 -5.68 -8.05
N PHE A 107 -12.03 -5.87 -8.85
CA PHE A 107 -11.50 -4.83 -9.72
C PHE A 107 -12.30 -4.74 -11.03
N ARG A 108 -12.50 -3.52 -11.52
CA ARG A 108 -13.31 -3.22 -12.71
C ARG A 108 -12.62 -3.57 -14.03
N HIS A 109 -11.28 -3.59 -14.03
CA HIS A 109 -10.49 -3.90 -15.21
C HIS A 109 -9.86 -5.30 -15.11
N PRO A 110 -9.91 -6.14 -16.18
CA PRO A 110 -9.38 -7.50 -16.14
C PRO A 110 -7.88 -7.55 -15.88
N ASP A 111 -7.13 -6.54 -16.31
CA ASP A 111 -5.69 -6.41 -16.05
C ASP A 111 -5.38 -5.90 -14.63
N VAL A 112 -6.38 -5.59 -13.81
CA VAL A 112 -6.27 -5.02 -12.46
C VAL A 112 -5.59 -3.64 -12.45
N THR A 113 -4.42 -3.51 -13.08
CA THR A 113 -3.64 -2.29 -13.21
C THR A 113 -3.24 -2.06 -14.67
N PRO A 114 -4.19 -1.61 -15.53
CA PRO A 114 -3.90 -1.39 -16.93
C PRO A 114 -2.96 -0.21 -17.15
N LEU A 115 -2.30 -0.23 -18.30
CA LEU A 115 -1.42 0.85 -18.78
C LEU A 115 -2.12 1.70 -19.81
N HIS A 116 -2.04 3.00 -19.65
CA HIS A 116 -2.45 3.99 -20.63
C HIS A 116 -1.22 4.72 -21.17
N ARG A 117 -1.06 4.78 -22.51
CA ARG A 117 0.05 5.49 -23.14
C ARG A 117 -0.33 6.94 -23.38
N LEU A 118 0.33 7.86 -22.68
CA LEU A 118 0.13 9.30 -22.88
C LEU A 118 0.94 9.85 -24.05
N GLN A 119 2.22 9.43 -24.15
CA GLN A 119 3.18 9.86 -25.18
C GLN A 119 4.07 8.67 -25.55
N ASP A 120 4.98 8.86 -26.51
CA ASP A 120 5.86 7.78 -26.99
C ASP A 120 6.75 7.17 -25.90
N ASP A 121 7.13 7.96 -24.91
CA ASP A 121 8.02 7.61 -23.82
C ASP A 121 7.38 7.77 -22.43
N LEU A 122 6.07 8.09 -22.37
CA LEU A 122 5.35 8.28 -21.11
C LEU A 122 4.08 7.44 -21.07
N TYR A 123 4.02 6.56 -20.08
CA TYR A 123 2.86 5.73 -19.75
C TYR A 123 2.30 6.11 -18.39
N VAL A 124 1.01 5.86 -18.21
CA VAL A 124 0.33 5.93 -16.89
C VAL A 124 -0.10 4.52 -16.52
N LEU A 125 0.28 4.09 -15.33
CA LEU A 125 -0.18 2.84 -14.73
C LEU A 125 -1.39 3.12 -13.85
N GLU A 126 -2.56 2.72 -14.29
CA GLU A 126 -3.82 2.99 -13.59
C GLU A 126 -4.04 2.02 -12.42
N LEU A 127 -3.81 2.49 -11.20
CA LEU A 127 -3.93 1.70 -9.98
C LEU A 127 -5.29 1.84 -9.28
N PHE A 128 -6.25 2.53 -9.89
CA PHE A 128 -7.51 2.96 -9.28
C PHE A 128 -8.74 2.15 -9.72
N HIS A 129 -8.57 0.98 -10.31
CA HIS A 129 -9.69 0.14 -10.75
C HIS A 129 -10.30 -0.72 -9.65
N GLY A 130 -9.82 -0.61 -8.42
CA GLY A 130 -10.39 -1.27 -7.25
C GLY A 130 -11.69 -0.61 -6.74
N PRO A 131 -12.33 -1.20 -5.70
CA PRO A 131 -13.65 -0.79 -5.22
C PRO A 131 -13.76 0.69 -4.84
N THR A 132 -12.68 1.29 -4.31
CA THR A 132 -12.72 2.67 -3.81
C THR A 132 -11.98 3.67 -4.70
N PHE A 133 -11.59 3.26 -5.91
CA PHE A 133 -10.93 4.15 -6.87
C PHE A 133 -9.60 4.73 -6.37
N ALA A 134 -8.83 3.95 -5.61
CA ALA A 134 -7.49 4.31 -5.15
C ALA A 134 -6.54 3.10 -5.20
N PHE A 135 -5.24 3.34 -5.42
CA PHE A 135 -4.21 2.28 -5.46
C PHE A 135 -4.17 1.43 -4.18
N LYS A 136 -4.64 1.99 -3.09
CA LYS A 136 -4.69 1.33 -1.78
C LYS A 136 -5.54 0.05 -1.80
N ASP A 137 -6.50 -0.03 -2.73
CA ASP A 137 -7.33 -1.23 -2.93
C ASP A 137 -6.49 -2.45 -3.31
N VAL A 138 -5.42 -2.27 -4.10
CA VAL A 138 -4.54 -3.37 -4.52
C VAL A 138 -4.02 -4.16 -3.31
N ALA A 139 -3.60 -3.47 -2.28
CA ALA A 139 -3.07 -4.09 -1.07
C ALA A 139 -4.15 -4.39 -0.02
N LEU A 140 -5.16 -3.53 0.13
CA LEU A 140 -6.14 -3.67 1.21
C LEU A 140 -7.23 -4.71 0.90
N GLN A 141 -7.55 -4.98 -0.36
CA GLN A 141 -8.38 -6.14 -0.73
C GLN A 141 -7.66 -7.45 -0.39
N LEU A 142 -6.36 -7.52 -0.67
CA LEU A 142 -5.54 -8.68 -0.33
C LEU A 142 -5.42 -8.86 1.20
N LEU A 143 -5.11 -7.78 1.93
CA LEU A 143 -4.98 -7.81 3.39
C LEU A 143 -6.30 -8.22 4.07
N GLY A 144 -7.44 -7.72 3.60
CA GLY A 144 -8.76 -8.08 4.13
C GLY A 144 -9.10 -9.57 3.93
N ASN A 145 -8.77 -10.13 2.76
CA ASN A 145 -8.95 -11.57 2.51
C ASN A 145 -7.95 -12.43 3.29
N MET A 146 -6.72 -11.94 3.50
CA MET A 146 -5.73 -12.59 4.35
C MET A 146 -6.19 -12.62 5.82
N TYR A 147 -6.71 -11.53 6.35
CA TYR A 147 -7.25 -11.48 7.70
C TYR A 147 -8.46 -12.42 7.88
N ALA A 148 -9.37 -12.47 6.91
CA ALA A 148 -10.49 -13.42 6.95
C ALA A 148 -10.01 -14.88 6.93
N TYR A 149 -9.00 -15.20 6.13
CA TYR A 149 -8.36 -16.51 6.11
C TYR A 149 -7.73 -16.86 7.46
N ILE A 150 -6.90 -15.96 8.00
CA ILE A 150 -6.23 -16.18 9.29
C ILE A 150 -7.28 -16.36 10.41
N SER A 151 -8.31 -15.52 10.44
CA SER A 151 -9.41 -15.66 11.41
C SER A 151 -10.10 -17.00 11.31
N GLN A 152 -10.35 -17.50 10.10
CA GLN A 152 -10.95 -18.81 9.88
C GLN A 152 -10.04 -19.95 10.36
N GLN A 153 -8.73 -19.86 10.13
CA GLN A 153 -7.78 -20.89 10.54
C GLN A 153 -7.56 -20.93 12.06
N THR A 154 -7.56 -19.77 12.69
CA THR A 154 -7.28 -19.64 14.14
C THR A 154 -8.54 -19.68 15.02
N GLY A 155 -9.73 -19.50 14.45
CA GLY A 155 -10.98 -19.29 15.18
C GLY A 155 -11.05 -17.95 15.92
N SER A 156 -10.07 -17.06 15.78
CA SER A 156 -9.98 -15.78 16.48
C SER A 156 -10.55 -14.64 15.65
N ILE A 157 -11.35 -13.76 16.27
CA ILE A 157 -11.82 -12.54 15.59
C ILE A 157 -10.68 -11.53 15.54
N ILE A 158 -10.47 -10.95 14.38
CA ILE A 158 -9.49 -9.87 14.18
C ILE A 158 -10.24 -8.52 14.24
N HIS A 159 -9.86 -7.69 15.20
CA HIS A 159 -10.38 -6.34 15.36
C HIS A 159 -9.38 -5.32 14.80
N ILE A 160 -9.82 -4.54 13.84
CA ILE A 160 -9.01 -3.53 13.19
C ILE A 160 -9.40 -2.16 13.71
N LEU A 161 -8.40 -1.36 14.07
CA LEU A 161 -8.56 0.05 14.41
C LEU A 161 -7.60 0.88 13.56
N GLY A 162 -8.12 1.91 12.89
CA GLY A 162 -7.31 2.78 12.05
C GLY A 162 -7.78 4.22 12.04
N ALA A 163 -6.85 5.15 11.81
CA ALA A 163 -7.14 6.54 11.48
C ALA A 163 -6.88 6.81 10.01
N THR A 164 -7.70 7.68 9.41
CA THR A 164 -7.61 8.00 7.99
C THR A 164 -7.86 9.48 7.72
N SER A 165 -7.20 9.98 6.68
CA SER A 165 -7.53 11.25 6.01
C SER A 165 -8.48 11.05 4.80
N GLY A 166 -8.98 9.82 4.57
CA GLY A 166 -9.94 9.49 3.51
C GLY A 166 -9.66 8.14 2.85
N ASP A 167 -8.78 8.08 1.85
CA ASP A 167 -8.57 6.91 0.97
C ASP A 167 -8.23 5.62 1.69
N THR A 168 -7.34 5.66 2.69
CA THR A 168 -6.94 4.45 3.42
C THR A 168 -8.12 3.84 4.17
N GLY A 169 -8.96 4.67 4.81
CA GLY A 169 -10.14 4.21 5.50
C GLY A 169 -11.17 3.59 4.57
N ALA A 170 -11.47 4.28 3.45
CA ALA A 170 -12.38 3.77 2.44
C ALA A 170 -11.93 2.40 1.89
N SER A 171 -10.66 2.30 1.49
CA SER A 171 -10.09 1.04 0.97
C SER A 171 -10.03 -0.07 2.02
N ALA A 172 -9.75 0.28 3.29
CA ALA A 172 -9.71 -0.68 4.39
C ALA A 172 -11.09 -1.25 4.69
N ILE A 173 -12.10 -0.39 4.77
CA ILE A 173 -13.49 -0.79 4.96
C ILE A 173 -13.92 -1.70 3.81
N ALA A 174 -13.71 -1.28 2.55
CA ALA A 174 -14.05 -2.09 1.39
C ALA A 174 -13.32 -3.44 1.37
N GLY A 175 -12.10 -3.50 1.91
CA GLY A 175 -11.31 -4.73 2.01
C GLY A 175 -11.86 -5.75 3.00
N VAL A 176 -12.58 -5.31 4.05
CA VAL A 176 -13.06 -6.20 5.14
C VAL A 176 -14.57 -6.25 5.29
N SER A 177 -15.30 -5.36 4.63
CA SER A 177 -16.77 -5.28 4.67
C SER A 177 -17.41 -6.63 4.35
N GLY A 178 -18.34 -7.09 5.21
CA GLY A 178 -19.04 -8.36 5.09
C GLY A 178 -18.15 -9.62 5.28
N LYS A 179 -16.87 -9.49 5.58
CA LYS A 179 -15.99 -10.66 5.78
C LYS A 179 -16.18 -11.22 7.20
N PRO A 180 -16.40 -12.54 7.34
CA PRO A 180 -16.53 -13.18 8.65
C PRO A 180 -15.21 -13.12 9.43
N GLY A 181 -15.31 -13.00 10.75
CA GLY A 181 -14.16 -13.04 11.65
C GLY A 181 -13.27 -11.78 11.63
N VAL A 182 -13.67 -10.72 10.91
CA VAL A 182 -12.97 -9.44 10.89
C VAL A 182 -13.94 -8.31 11.21
N ARG A 183 -13.55 -7.41 12.11
CA ARG A 183 -14.30 -6.18 12.42
C ARG A 183 -13.38 -4.98 12.28
N ILE A 184 -13.91 -3.86 11.79
CA ILE A 184 -13.13 -2.66 11.57
C ILE A 184 -13.80 -1.42 12.16
N CYS A 185 -13.01 -0.64 12.88
CA CYS A 185 -13.36 0.72 13.29
C CYS A 185 -12.40 1.71 12.64
N ILE A 186 -12.95 2.71 11.96
CA ILE A 186 -12.18 3.79 11.33
C ILE A 186 -12.51 5.12 12.00
N LEU A 187 -11.44 5.80 12.45
CA LEU A 187 -11.46 7.17 12.95
C LEU A 187 -11.10 8.14 11.83
N TYR A 188 -11.87 9.21 11.67
CA TYR A 188 -11.55 10.27 10.73
C TYR A 188 -12.05 11.63 11.23
N PRO A 189 -11.41 12.75 10.84
CA PRO A 189 -11.80 14.06 11.29
C PRO A 189 -13.14 14.50 10.65
N HIS A 190 -14.12 14.86 11.49
CA HIS A 190 -15.45 15.26 11.04
C HIS A 190 -15.38 16.50 10.13
N GLY A 191 -16.00 16.38 8.94
CA GLY A 191 -16.07 17.46 7.95
C GLY A 191 -14.73 17.84 7.29
N ARG A 192 -13.69 16.99 7.39
CA ARG A 192 -12.34 17.27 6.85
C ARG A 192 -11.83 16.20 5.87
N VAL A 193 -12.68 15.34 5.38
CA VAL A 193 -12.41 14.43 4.27
C VAL A 193 -13.27 14.82 3.08
N SER A 194 -12.88 14.48 1.85
CA SER A 194 -13.72 14.81 0.68
C SER A 194 -15.06 14.09 0.77
N GLU A 195 -16.09 14.66 0.15
CA GLU A 195 -17.45 14.10 0.16
C GLU A 195 -17.45 12.66 -0.36
N VAL A 196 -16.77 12.40 -1.48
CA VAL A 196 -16.67 11.06 -2.06
C VAL A 196 -16.00 10.09 -1.09
N GLN A 197 -14.91 10.48 -0.45
CA GLN A 197 -14.22 9.63 0.52
C GLN A 197 -15.11 9.33 1.74
N GLN A 198 -15.83 10.33 2.25
CA GLN A 198 -16.77 10.14 3.35
C GLN A 198 -17.88 9.16 2.94
N LEU A 199 -18.50 9.37 1.78
CA LEU A 199 -19.56 8.49 1.28
C LEU A 199 -19.04 7.04 1.10
N GLN A 200 -17.84 6.84 0.57
CA GLN A 200 -17.24 5.52 0.42
C GLN A 200 -17.07 4.78 1.75
N MET A 201 -16.86 5.48 2.87
CA MET A 201 -16.77 4.88 4.20
C MET A 201 -18.14 4.67 4.83
N THR A 202 -19.00 5.70 4.78
CA THR A 202 -20.18 5.79 5.64
C THR A 202 -21.45 5.18 5.04
N THR A 203 -21.48 4.94 3.74
CA THR A 203 -22.63 4.27 3.08
C THR A 203 -22.57 2.73 3.13
N ILE A 204 -21.49 2.17 3.67
CA ILE A 204 -21.38 0.73 3.90
C ILE A 204 -22.31 0.34 5.05
N ALA A 205 -23.14 -0.69 4.82
CA ALA A 205 -24.20 -1.09 5.75
C ALA A 205 -23.83 -2.31 6.63
N ASP A 206 -22.67 -2.92 6.38
CA ASP A 206 -22.28 -4.16 7.05
C ASP A 206 -22.04 -3.97 8.55
N GLU A 207 -22.51 -4.94 9.35
CA GLU A 207 -22.46 -4.90 10.82
C GLU A 207 -21.02 -4.99 11.39
N ASN A 208 -20.06 -5.41 10.58
CA ASN A 208 -18.66 -5.49 10.97
C ASN A 208 -17.87 -4.20 10.72
N VAL A 209 -18.54 -3.08 10.38
CA VAL A 209 -17.95 -1.77 10.11
C VAL A 209 -18.48 -0.72 11.08
N LEU A 210 -17.58 0.00 11.75
CA LEU A 210 -17.86 1.16 12.60
C LEU A 210 -17.07 2.38 12.10
N ASN A 211 -17.79 3.48 11.86
CA ASN A 211 -17.19 4.76 11.49
C ASN A 211 -17.37 5.77 12.62
N LEU A 212 -16.26 6.27 13.17
CA LEU A 212 -16.24 7.31 14.20
C LEU A 212 -15.65 8.60 13.63
N ALA A 213 -16.50 9.60 13.45
CA ALA A 213 -16.11 10.94 13.03
C ALA A 213 -15.75 11.75 14.27
N ILE A 214 -14.47 12.06 14.48
CA ILE A 214 -14.04 12.81 15.66
C ILE A 214 -14.12 14.32 15.45
N GLU A 215 -14.53 15.06 16.48
CA GLU A 215 -14.49 16.54 16.50
C GLU A 215 -13.06 17.02 16.73
N GLY A 216 -12.20 16.86 15.72
CA GLY A 216 -10.79 17.14 15.79
C GLY A 216 -10.12 17.14 14.41
N THR A 217 -8.80 16.97 14.43
CA THR A 217 -7.94 16.89 13.25
C THR A 217 -7.52 15.45 12.96
N PHE A 218 -6.85 15.24 11.82
CA PHE A 218 -6.23 13.94 11.54
C PHE A 218 -5.12 13.59 12.54
N ASP A 219 -4.38 14.59 13.02
CA ASP A 219 -3.35 14.39 14.05
C ASP A 219 -3.97 13.97 15.39
N ASP A 220 -5.15 14.49 15.74
CA ASP A 220 -5.91 14.02 16.90
C ASP A 220 -6.33 12.55 16.74
N ALA A 221 -6.81 12.15 15.55
CA ALA A 221 -7.13 10.77 15.27
C ALA A 221 -5.91 9.86 15.44
N GLN A 222 -4.75 10.27 14.91
CA GLN A 222 -3.50 9.52 15.06
C GLN A 222 -3.02 9.45 16.52
N ARG A 223 -3.15 10.52 17.28
CA ARG A 223 -2.83 10.56 18.70
C ARG A 223 -3.69 9.57 19.47
N ILE A 224 -5.01 9.60 19.26
CA ILE A 224 -5.95 8.67 19.90
C ILE A 224 -5.59 7.21 19.58
N ILE A 225 -5.30 6.90 18.29
CA ILE A 225 -4.84 5.55 17.91
C ILE A 225 -3.61 5.13 18.71
N LYS A 226 -2.61 6.02 18.85
CA LYS A 226 -1.41 5.72 19.63
C LYS A 226 -1.70 5.49 21.12
N GLU A 227 -2.62 6.27 21.71
CA GLU A 227 -3.04 6.11 23.08
C GLU A 227 -3.73 4.77 23.31
N VAL A 228 -4.72 4.40 22.46
CA VAL A 228 -5.44 3.12 22.54
C VAL A 228 -4.51 1.92 22.35
N PHE A 229 -3.59 1.97 21.37
CA PHE A 229 -2.59 0.90 21.18
C PHE A 229 -1.51 0.87 22.26
N GLY A 230 -1.31 1.97 22.99
CA GLY A 230 -0.41 2.07 24.14
C GLY A 230 -0.94 1.36 25.39
N ASP A 231 -2.26 1.17 25.49
CA ASP A 231 -2.86 0.30 26.51
C ASP A 231 -2.71 -1.17 26.09
N ALA A 232 -1.65 -1.81 26.60
CA ALA A 232 -1.33 -3.20 26.27
C ALA A 232 -2.44 -4.17 26.71
N ALA A 233 -3.11 -3.91 27.83
CA ALA A 233 -4.19 -4.75 28.33
C ALA A 233 -5.43 -4.66 27.42
N PHE A 234 -5.78 -3.45 26.98
CA PHE A 234 -6.86 -3.23 26.03
C PHE A 234 -6.55 -3.85 24.66
N LYS A 235 -5.34 -3.61 24.12
CA LYS A 235 -4.87 -4.19 22.85
C LYS A 235 -4.96 -5.72 22.88
N GLN A 236 -4.48 -6.36 23.95
CA GLN A 236 -4.49 -7.81 24.08
C GLN A 236 -5.91 -8.36 24.24
N ARG A 237 -6.72 -7.75 25.11
CA ARG A 237 -8.12 -8.17 25.36
C ARG A 237 -8.96 -8.21 24.11
N TYR A 238 -8.79 -7.24 23.22
CA TYR A 238 -9.58 -7.11 21.99
C TYR A 238 -8.83 -7.56 20.74
N HIS A 239 -7.65 -8.17 20.85
CA HIS A 239 -6.83 -8.59 19.71
C HIS A 239 -6.72 -7.49 18.63
N LEU A 240 -6.47 -6.23 19.06
CA LEU A 240 -6.43 -5.09 18.18
C LEU A 240 -5.28 -5.16 17.17
N ARG A 241 -5.59 -4.90 15.92
CA ARG A 241 -4.63 -4.78 14.82
C ARG A 241 -4.74 -3.39 14.20
N ALA A 242 -3.59 -2.79 13.93
CA ALA A 242 -3.55 -1.54 13.21
C ALA A 242 -3.71 -1.77 11.70
N ILE A 243 -4.49 -0.90 11.04
CA ILE A 243 -4.46 -0.82 9.58
C ILE A 243 -3.75 0.48 9.19
N ASN A 244 -2.54 0.34 8.71
CA ASN A 244 -1.67 1.47 8.39
C ASN A 244 -0.83 1.17 7.14
N SER A 245 -0.06 2.17 6.66
CA SER A 245 0.77 2.02 5.46
C SER A 245 2.00 1.13 5.67
N ILE A 246 2.34 0.79 6.91
CA ILE A 246 3.57 0.05 7.25
C ILE A 246 3.41 -1.46 7.30
N ASN A 247 2.19 -2.01 7.21
CA ASN A 247 1.99 -3.45 7.17
C ASN A 247 2.77 -4.06 5.99
N ILE A 248 3.58 -5.09 6.28
CA ILE A 248 4.48 -5.66 5.26
C ILE A 248 3.71 -6.23 4.06
N LEU A 249 2.54 -6.86 4.27
CA LEU A 249 1.73 -7.39 3.16
C LEU A 249 1.29 -6.28 2.20
N ARG A 250 1.07 -5.05 2.71
CA ARG A 250 0.74 -3.92 1.84
C ARG A 250 1.88 -3.56 0.90
N ILE A 251 3.12 -3.65 1.38
CA ILE A 251 4.31 -3.41 0.55
C ILE A 251 4.46 -4.54 -0.48
N LEU A 252 4.38 -5.80 -0.03
CA LEU A 252 4.56 -6.96 -0.90
C LEU A 252 3.50 -7.05 -2.02
N ALA A 253 2.25 -6.69 -1.73
CA ALA A 253 1.20 -6.61 -2.75
C ALA A 253 1.51 -5.58 -3.84
N GLN A 254 2.15 -4.47 -3.47
CA GLN A 254 2.50 -3.38 -4.39
C GLN A 254 3.69 -3.73 -5.28
N VAL A 255 4.57 -4.66 -4.87
CA VAL A 255 5.65 -5.15 -5.72
C VAL A 255 5.11 -5.69 -7.05
N THR A 256 3.95 -6.32 -7.05
CA THR A 256 3.36 -6.97 -8.24
C THR A 256 3.19 -6.03 -9.41
N TYR A 257 2.64 -4.83 -9.20
CA TYR A 257 2.35 -3.95 -10.33
C TYR A 257 3.60 -3.32 -10.95
N TYR A 258 4.73 -3.26 -10.26
CA TYR A 258 6.01 -2.87 -10.88
C TYR A 258 6.49 -3.93 -11.87
N PHE A 259 6.44 -5.22 -11.48
CA PHE A 259 6.76 -6.32 -12.39
C PHE A 259 5.78 -6.36 -13.57
N TYR A 260 4.48 -6.27 -13.29
CA TYR A 260 3.45 -6.32 -14.32
C TYR A 260 3.61 -5.21 -15.35
N ALA A 261 3.73 -3.97 -14.90
CA ALA A 261 3.91 -2.81 -15.79
C ALA A 261 5.22 -2.90 -16.59
N TYR A 262 6.32 -3.27 -15.92
CA TYR A 262 7.61 -3.47 -16.58
C TYR A 262 7.50 -4.48 -17.73
N PHE A 263 6.90 -5.64 -17.49
CA PHE A 263 6.76 -6.67 -18.53
C PHE A 263 5.93 -6.19 -19.72
N ARG A 264 4.79 -5.54 -19.48
CA ARG A 264 3.91 -5.04 -20.55
C ARG A 264 4.57 -3.94 -21.40
N VAL A 265 5.31 -3.03 -20.77
CA VAL A 265 5.99 -1.95 -21.49
C VAL A 265 7.24 -2.48 -22.21
N SER A 266 8.04 -3.34 -21.58
CA SER A 266 9.25 -3.88 -22.19
C SER A 266 8.97 -4.79 -23.41
N GLU A 267 7.79 -5.40 -23.47
CA GLU A 267 7.33 -6.14 -24.64
C GLU A 267 7.08 -5.23 -25.86
N GLN A 268 6.49 -4.06 -25.63
CA GLN A 268 6.17 -3.08 -26.67
C GLN A 268 7.39 -2.24 -27.09
N GLN A 269 8.35 -2.05 -26.18
CA GLN A 269 9.46 -1.09 -26.27
C GLN A 269 10.82 -1.78 -26.01
N SER A 270 11.09 -2.84 -26.77
CA SER A 270 12.29 -3.65 -26.56
C SER A 270 13.58 -2.84 -26.62
N GLY A 271 14.47 -3.08 -25.66
CA GLY A 271 15.82 -2.49 -25.57
C GLY A 271 15.89 -1.08 -25.01
N ARG A 272 14.76 -0.46 -24.61
CA ARG A 272 14.75 0.83 -23.91
C ARG A 272 14.73 0.63 -22.39
N SER A 273 15.41 1.53 -21.69
CA SER A 273 15.37 1.59 -20.21
C SER A 273 13.98 2.03 -19.74
N ILE A 274 13.54 1.50 -18.59
CA ILE A 274 12.23 1.82 -18.00
C ILE A 274 12.45 2.40 -16.61
N SER A 275 11.89 3.58 -16.39
CA SER A 275 11.84 4.27 -15.10
C SER A 275 10.41 4.36 -14.59
N PHE A 276 10.23 4.52 -13.27
CA PHE A 276 8.92 4.73 -12.67
C PHE A 276 8.88 6.06 -11.94
N SER A 277 7.85 6.86 -12.20
CA SER A 277 7.56 8.09 -11.46
C SER A 277 6.40 7.85 -10.51
N VAL A 278 6.67 8.02 -9.21
CA VAL A 278 5.80 7.56 -8.14
C VAL A 278 5.36 8.74 -7.28
N PRO A 279 4.05 9.10 -7.29
CA PRO A 279 3.49 10.02 -6.32
C PRO A 279 3.74 9.51 -4.90
N THR A 280 4.55 10.23 -4.12
CA THR A 280 5.13 9.69 -2.90
C THR A 280 4.82 10.54 -1.68
N GLY A 281 4.07 9.98 -0.72
CA GLY A 281 3.91 10.51 0.64
C GLY A 281 4.62 9.62 1.65
N ASN A 282 3.97 8.53 2.07
CA ASN A 282 4.47 7.60 3.10
C ASN A 282 5.59 6.65 2.65
N PHE A 283 6.13 6.83 1.46
CA PHE A 283 7.22 6.03 0.89
C PHE A 283 6.92 4.53 0.65
N GLY A 284 5.71 4.08 0.91
CA GLY A 284 5.36 2.65 0.80
C GLY A 284 5.37 2.14 -0.63
N ASP A 285 4.74 2.88 -1.54
CA ASP A 285 4.61 2.56 -2.95
C ASP A 285 6.00 2.50 -3.63
N ILE A 286 6.75 3.59 -3.58
CA ILE A 286 8.09 3.63 -4.21
C ILE A 286 9.07 2.65 -3.56
N PHE A 287 8.90 2.32 -2.26
CA PHE A 287 9.67 1.27 -1.61
C PHE A 287 9.35 -0.12 -2.19
N ALA A 288 8.10 -0.39 -2.57
CA ALA A 288 7.76 -1.61 -3.30
C ALA A 288 8.48 -1.68 -4.67
N GLY A 289 8.59 -0.56 -5.37
CA GLY A 289 9.41 -0.43 -6.58
C GLY A 289 10.90 -0.66 -6.33
N TYR A 290 11.41 -0.15 -5.21
CA TYR A 290 12.78 -0.42 -4.77
C TYR A 290 13.01 -1.92 -4.51
N LEU A 291 12.09 -2.60 -3.82
CA LEU A 291 12.17 -4.04 -3.62
C LEU A 291 12.15 -4.80 -4.95
N ALA A 292 11.27 -4.43 -5.89
CA ALA A 292 11.23 -5.03 -7.22
C ALA A 292 12.58 -4.91 -7.94
N LYS A 293 13.21 -3.73 -7.88
CA LYS A 293 14.56 -3.48 -8.42
C LYS A 293 15.60 -4.35 -7.74
N GLN A 294 15.59 -4.45 -6.41
CA GLN A 294 16.51 -5.29 -5.65
C GLN A 294 16.30 -6.79 -5.92
N MET A 295 15.08 -7.22 -6.23
CA MET A 295 14.76 -8.60 -6.63
C MET A 295 15.26 -8.95 -8.04
N GLY A 296 15.79 -8.00 -8.79
CA GLY A 296 16.36 -8.21 -10.13
C GLY A 296 15.50 -7.70 -11.29
N LEU A 297 14.37 -7.00 -11.03
CA LEU A 297 13.65 -6.31 -12.08
C LEU A 297 14.50 -5.14 -12.62
N PRO A 298 14.79 -5.06 -13.94
CA PRO A 298 15.75 -4.08 -14.46
C PRO A 298 15.18 -2.67 -14.55
N ILE A 299 14.71 -2.14 -13.43
CA ILE A 299 14.25 -0.76 -13.30
C ILE A 299 15.47 0.16 -13.39
N HIS A 300 15.45 1.09 -14.36
CA HIS A 300 16.52 2.05 -14.51
C HIS A 300 16.55 3.02 -13.33
N ARG A 301 15.45 3.75 -13.10
CA ARG A 301 15.36 4.76 -12.04
C ARG A 301 13.96 4.78 -11.43
N LEU A 302 13.90 5.08 -10.13
CA LEU A 302 12.68 5.41 -9.40
C LEU A 302 12.65 6.92 -9.14
N ILE A 303 11.60 7.60 -9.56
CA ILE A 303 11.45 9.05 -9.41
C ILE A 303 10.48 9.32 -8.26
N VAL A 304 10.98 9.86 -7.17
CA VAL A 304 10.19 10.34 -6.04
C VAL A 304 9.49 11.63 -6.46
N ALA A 305 8.18 11.58 -6.68
CA ALA A 305 7.37 12.76 -6.97
C ALA A 305 6.64 13.18 -5.69
N THR A 306 6.93 14.37 -5.16
CA THR A 306 6.20 14.92 -4.01
C THR A 306 5.42 16.18 -4.43
N ASN A 307 4.52 16.62 -3.55
CA ASN A 307 4.00 17.97 -3.60
C ASN A 307 4.94 18.94 -2.84
N GLU A 308 4.43 20.08 -2.40
CA GLU A 308 5.21 21.09 -1.66
C GLU A 308 5.71 20.58 -0.28
N ASN A 309 5.24 19.41 0.19
CA ASN A 309 5.77 18.72 1.36
C ASN A 309 6.93 17.81 0.92
N ASP A 310 8.11 18.35 0.79
CA ASP A 310 9.23 17.86 -0.01
C ASP A 310 10.35 17.15 0.79
N ILE A 311 10.08 16.69 2.00
CA ILE A 311 11.09 16.07 2.88
C ILE A 311 11.90 14.97 2.18
N LEU A 312 11.25 14.14 1.35
CA LEU A 312 11.91 13.07 0.59
C LEU A 312 12.76 13.61 -0.55
N VAL A 313 12.32 14.68 -1.21
CA VAL A 313 13.09 15.34 -2.27
C VAL A 313 14.37 15.93 -1.71
N ARG A 314 14.30 16.66 -0.59
CA ARG A 314 15.48 17.19 0.10
C ARG A 314 16.44 16.09 0.55
N PHE A 315 15.90 14.94 0.98
CA PHE A 315 16.75 13.80 1.30
C PHE A 315 17.51 13.28 0.08
N VAL A 316 16.84 13.09 -1.06
CA VAL A 316 17.48 12.58 -2.29
C VAL A 316 18.46 13.61 -2.87
N GLN A 317 18.12 14.90 -2.80
CA GLN A 317 18.94 15.96 -3.36
C GLN A 317 20.12 16.36 -2.46
N ASP A 318 19.89 16.50 -1.16
CA ASP A 318 20.83 17.11 -0.23
C ASP A 318 21.31 16.17 0.89
N GLY A 319 20.73 14.96 0.98
CA GLY A 319 21.02 14.02 2.06
C GLY A 319 20.41 14.43 3.41
N VAL A 320 19.46 15.37 3.41
CA VAL A 320 18.85 15.93 4.63
C VAL A 320 17.39 15.54 4.74
N TYR A 321 17.04 14.74 5.73
CA TYR A 321 15.68 14.38 6.08
C TYR A 321 15.27 15.11 7.37
N ARG A 322 14.52 16.21 7.23
CA ARG A 322 14.07 17.07 8.34
C ARG A 322 12.66 17.57 8.06
N PRO A 323 11.69 17.34 8.97
CA PRO A 323 10.36 17.92 8.88
C PRO A 323 10.41 19.45 8.84
N GLU A 324 9.52 20.04 8.07
CA GLU A 324 9.31 21.49 7.96
C GLU A 324 7.85 21.84 8.23
N ALA A 325 7.46 23.09 7.94
CA ALA A 325 6.08 23.51 8.09
C ALA A 325 5.17 22.74 7.12
N PHE A 326 4.08 22.21 7.65
CA PHE A 326 3.05 21.54 6.87
C PHE A 326 2.40 22.50 5.87
N ARG A 327 2.22 22.03 4.63
CA ARG A 327 1.52 22.76 3.58
C ARG A 327 0.33 21.92 3.10
N SER A 328 -0.86 22.50 3.13
CA SER A 328 -2.06 21.88 2.55
C SER A 328 -2.04 22.03 1.03
N THR A 329 -2.20 20.95 0.30
CA THR A 329 -2.10 20.91 -1.17
C THR A 329 -3.34 20.30 -1.82
N HIS A 330 -3.39 20.32 -3.15
CA HIS A 330 -4.43 19.62 -3.92
C HIS A 330 -4.24 18.10 -3.97
N SER A 331 -3.08 17.58 -3.56
CA SER A 331 -2.78 16.16 -3.46
C SER A 331 -2.62 15.68 -2.00
N PRO A 332 -3.70 15.69 -1.20
CA PRO A 332 -3.63 15.59 0.26
C PRO A 332 -3.06 14.27 0.78
N SER A 333 -3.10 13.19 -0.01
CA SER A 333 -2.48 11.91 0.40
C SER A 333 -0.95 11.97 0.45
N MET A 334 -0.35 13.01 -0.12
CA MET A 334 1.09 13.28 -0.12
C MET A 334 1.48 14.43 0.82
N ASP A 335 0.54 15.02 1.57
CA ASP A 335 0.80 16.06 2.59
C ASP A 335 1.46 15.42 3.82
N ILE A 336 2.70 15.00 3.66
CA ILE A 336 3.43 14.19 4.64
C ILE A 336 4.75 14.87 5.00
N GLN A 337 4.98 15.03 6.31
CA GLN A 337 6.23 15.58 6.86
C GLN A 337 7.15 14.50 7.47
N VAL A 338 6.64 13.27 7.69
CA VAL A 338 7.45 12.11 8.09
C VAL A 338 6.90 10.88 7.36
N ALA A 339 7.68 10.35 6.44
CA ALA A 339 7.31 9.21 5.62
C ALA A 339 7.46 7.90 6.40
N SER A 340 6.34 7.23 6.70
CA SER A 340 6.28 6.10 7.64
C SER A 340 7.07 4.86 7.21
N ASN A 341 7.33 4.67 5.90
CA ASN A 341 8.10 3.52 5.40
C ASN A 341 9.56 3.85 5.07
N PHE A 342 9.99 5.09 5.25
CA PHE A 342 11.34 5.51 4.91
C PHE A 342 12.43 4.76 5.69
N GLU A 343 12.15 4.37 6.93
CA GLU A 343 13.03 3.55 7.77
C GLU A 343 13.44 2.23 7.09
N ARG A 344 12.54 1.61 6.29
CA ARG A 344 12.88 0.40 5.53
C ARG A 344 13.97 0.64 4.51
N TYR A 345 13.93 1.77 3.82
CA TYR A 345 15.00 2.14 2.89
C TYR A 345 16.32 2.38 3.60
N LEU A 346 16.32 3.06 4.75
CA LEU A 346 17.53 3.26 5.55
C LEU A 346 18.14 1.91 5.97
N TYR A 347 17.33 0.90 6.29
CA TYR A 347 17.81 -0.43 6.60
C TYR A 347 18.65 -1.03 5.46
N TYR A 348 18.16 -0.97 4.22
CA TYR A 348 18.90 -1.46 3.04
C TYR A 348 20.07 -0.54 2.67
N LEU A 349 19.91 0.77 2.77
CA LEU A 349 20.99 1.73 2.50
C LEU A 349 22.23 1.46 3.37
N TYR A 350 22.02 1.09 4.63
CA TYR A 350 23.08 0.77 5.57
C TYR A 350 23.46 -0.72 5.62
N GLY A 351 23.17 -1.46 4.55
CA GLY A 351 23.60 -2.85 4.40
C GLY A 351 22.95 -3.80 5.39
N GLU A 352 21.64 -3.61 5.60
CA GLU A 352 20.81 -4.47 6.46
C GLU A 352 21.32 -4.50 7.92
N ASN A 353 21.69 -3.32 8.46
CA ASN A 353 22.25 -3.17 9.80
C ASN A 353 21.22 -2.60 10.78
N PRO A 354 20.56 -3.43 11.61
CA PRO A 354 19.52 -2.99 12.53
C PRO A 354 20.03 -2.04 13.62
N ALA A 355 21.26 -2.24 14.11
CA ALA A 355 21.84 -1.38 15.15
C ALA A 355 21.99 0.05 14.62
N LYS A 356 22.50 0.20 13.38
CA LYS A 356 22.64 1.51 12.74
C LYS A 356 21.29 2.20 12.54
N VAL A 357 20.26 1.47 12.13
CA VAL A 357 18.89 2.02 11.95
C VAL A 357 18.31 2.44 13.28
N LYS A 358 18.46 1.61 14.33
CA LYS A 358 18.00 1.94 15.70
C LYS A 358 18.61 3.24 16.19
N ASP A 359 19.92 3.43 16.01
CA ASP A 359 20.63 4.65 16.39
C ASP A 359 20.11 5.86 15.62
N LEU A 360 20.01 5.77 14.29
CA LEU A 360 19.50 6.84 13.43
C LEU A 360 18.05 7.24 13.79
N MET A 361 17.19 6.29 14.04
CA MET A 361 15.80 6.56 14.43
C MET A 361 15.71 7.13 15.86
N GLY A 362 16.65 6.76 16.75
CA GLY A 362 16.84 7.38 18.05
C GLY A 362 17.22 8.86 17.91
N GLU A 363 18.25 9.15 17.13
CA GLU A 363 18.68 10.52 16.83
C GLU A 363 17.57 11.34 16.15
N PHE A 364 16.85 10.76 15.21
CA PHE A 364 15.73 11.44 14.56
C PHE A 364 14.61 11.82 15.55
N ARG A 365 14.33 10.97 16.52
CA ARG A 365 13.34 11.26 17.57
C ARG A 365 13.76 12.45 18.44
N GLU A 366 15.07 12.59 18.72
CA GLU A 366 15.61 13.67 19.55
C GLU A 366 15.81 14.98 18.80
N LYS A 367 16.33 14.90 17.56
CA LYS A 367 16.81 16.06 16.80
C LYS A 367 15.88 16.45 15.63
N ALA A 368 14.89 15.61 15.30
CA ALA A 368 14.07 15.73 14.09
C ALA A 368 14.91 15.89 12.80
N LEU A 369 16.06 15.22 12.74
CA LEU A 369 17.01 15.34 11.63
C LEU A 369 17.72 14.01 11.39
N ILE A 370 17.75 13.56 10.13
CA ILE A 370 18.73 12.59 9.62
C ILE A 370 19.55 13.30 8.55
N SER A 371 20.86 13.17 8.62
CA SER A 371 21.79 13.62 7.57
C SER A 371 22.70 12.47 7.19
N VAL A 372 22.81 12.19 5.89
CA VAL A 372 23.67 11.12 5.39
C VAL A 372 24.97 11.67 4.82
N PRO A 373 26.10 10.94 4.99
CA PRO A 373 27.36 11.31 4.36
C PRO A 373 27.27 11.32 2.83
N GLN A 374 28.16 12.06 2.17
CA GLN A 374 28.19 12.19 0.72
C GLN A 374 28.27 10.84 -0.03
N ALA A 375 29.02 9.89 0.49
CA ALA A 375 29.13 8.55 -0.11
C ALA A 375 27.80 7.78 -0.08
N ASP A 376 27.01 7.93 0.99
CA ASP A 376 25.68 7.32 1.08
C ASP A 376 24.67 8.08 0.20
N LEU A 377 24.81 9.42 0.09
CA LEU A 377 23.97 10.23 -0.80
C LEU A 377 24.16 9.85 -2.28
N GLU A 378 25.37 9.52 -2.68
CA GLU A 378 25.62 9.00 -4.04
C GLU A 378 24.90 7.67 -4.30
N ARG A 379 24.85 6.79 -3.30
CA ARG A 379 24.07 5.55 -3.37
C ARG A 379 22.57 5.84 -3.47
N VAL A 380 22.04 6.76 -2.65
CA VAL A 380 20.65 7.21 -2.73
C VAL A 380 20.30 7.70 -4.13
N ARG A 381 21.16 8.50 -4.76
CA ARG A 381 20.97 9.04 -6.11
C ARG A 381 21.12 7.99 -7.23
N THR A 382 21.73 6.85 -6.93
CA THR A 382 21.73 5.69 -7.84
C THR A 382 20.36 4.99 -7.87
N ASP A 383 19.67 4.99 -6.73
CA ASP A 383 18.35 4.38 -6.62
C ASP A 383 17.22 5.32 -7.06
N PHE A 384 17.34 6.62 -6.70
CA PHE A 384 16.28 7.60 -6.86
C PHE A 384 16.71 8.87 -7.58
N ALA A 385 15.79 9.41 -8.41
CA ALA A 385 15.66 10.83 -8.70
C ALA A 385 14.50 11.41 -7.86
N ALA A 386 14.39 12.73 -7.75
CA ALA A 386 13.34 13.33 -6.96
C ALA A 386 12.96 14.73 -7.44
N ARG A 387 11.64 15.02 -7.45
CA ARG A 387 11.09 16.31 -7.83
C ARG A 387 9.91 16.68 -6.95
N SER A 388 9.90 17.90 -6.44
CA SER A 388 8.76 18.54 -5.79
C SER A 388 7.94 19.32 -6.82
N ILE A 389 6.63 19.22 -6.75
CA ILE A 389 5.68 19.86 -7.67
C ILE A 389 4.77 20.79 -6.88
N GLU A 390 4.82 22.06 -7.21
CA GLU A 390 3.98 23.09 -6.61
C GLU A 390 2.51 22.96 -7.06
N ASN A 391 1.58 23.43 -6.24
CA ASN A 391 0.14 23.39 -6.54
C ASN A 391 -0.20 23.96 -7.91
N ALA A 392 0.38 25.11 -8.29
CA ALA A 392 0.14 25.72 -9.60
C ALA A 392 0.62 24.83 -10.75
N ALA A 393 1.78 24.19 -10.61
CA ALA A 393 2.30 23.27 -11.61
C ALA A 393 1.45 21.99 -11.70
N CYS A 394 0.95 21.49 -10.58
CA CYS A 394 0.02 20.35 -10.52
C CYS A 394 -1.26 20.65 -11.34
N LEU A 395 -1.93 21.78 -11.09
CA LEU A 395 -3.14 22.18 -11.81
C LEU A 395 -2.87 22.40 -13.32
N THR A 396 -1.73 23.02 -13.66
CA THR A 396 -1.31 23.21 -15.05
C THR A 396 -1.10 21.86 -15.75
N THR A 397 -0.48 20.90 -15.08
CA THR A 397 -0.26 19.55 -15.63
C THR A 397 -1.59 18.84 -15.94
N ILE A 398 -2.58 18.94 -15.01
CA ILE A 398 -3.92 18.38 -15.24
C ILE A 398 -4.55 18.95 -16.50
N SER A 399 -4.58 20.29 -16.63
CA SER A 399 -5.21 20.95 -17.78
C SER A 399 -4.45 20.68 -19.09
N GLN A 400 -3.12 20.67 -19.06
CA GLN A 400 -2.29 20.45 -20.25
C GLN A 400 -2.43 19.01 -20.78
N VAL A 401 -2.31 18.01 -19.90
CA VAL A 401 -2.45 16.59 -20.29
C VAL A 401 -3.84 16.33 -20.85
N TYR A 402 -4.87 16.93 -20.26
CA TYR A 402 -6.23 16.80 -20.78
C TYR A 402 -6.37 17.45 -22.16
N ALA A 403 -5.80 18.62 -22.37
CA ALA A 403 -5.83 19.31 -23.67
C ALA A 403 -5.09 18.51 -24.77
N ASP A 404 -3.96 17.89 -24.43
CA ASP A 404 -3.11 17.20 -25.38
C ASP A 404 -3.62 15.78 -25.74
N SER A 405 -4.21 15.07 -24.77
CA SER A 405 -4.55 13.63 -24.89
C SER A 405 -6.01 13.28 -24.61
N GLY A 406 -6.78 14.19 -24.01
CA GLY A 406 -8.11 13.89 -23.47
C GLY A 406 -8.08 13.05 -22.18
N TYR A 407 -6.90 12.72 -21.64
CA TYR A 407 -6.75 11.95 -20.41
C TYR A 407 -6.79 12.84 -19.19
N LEU A 408 -7.71 12.56 -18.25
CA LEU A 408 -7.88 13.35 -17.04
C LEU A 408 -7.06 12.75 -15.90
N LEU A 409 -6.13 13.53 -15.34
CA LEU A 409 -5.31 13.17 -14.20
C LEU A 409 -5.97 13.60 -12.89
N ASP A 410 -5.82 12.79 -11.83
CA ASP A 410 -5.99 13.29 -10.46
C ASP A 410 -4.73 14.09 -10.01
N PRO A 411 -4.82 14.93 -8.96
CA PRO A 411 -3.70 15.79 -8.58
C PRO A 411 -2.45 15.05 -8.10
N HIS A 412 -2.58 13.82 -7.56
CA HIS A 412 -1.41 13.03 -7.18
C HIS A 412 -0.70 12.51 -8.43
N THR A 413 -1.45 11.93 -9.37
CA THR A 413 -0.93 11.46 -10.67
C THR A 413 -0.30 12.63 -11.44
N ALA A 414 -0.89 13.83 -11.39
CA ALA A 414 -0.33 15.01 -12.03
C ALA A 414 1.06 15.37 -11.47
N CYS A 415 1.30 15.23 -10.18
CA CYS A 415 2.65 15.37 -9.61
C CYS A 415 3.61 14.31 -10.18
N GLY A 416 3.15 13.06 -10.32
CA GLY A 416 3.96 11.99 -10.93
C GLY A 416 4.32 12.25 -12.38
N VAL A 417 3.35 12.70 -13.19
CA VAL A 417 3.56 13.04 -14.61
C VAL A 417 4.47 14.25 -14.77
N ALA A 418 4.28 15.30 -13.98
CA ALA A 418 5.15 16.48 -14.00
C ALA A 418 6.60 16.14 -13.60
N ALA A 419 6.78 15.30 -12.59
CA ALA A 419 8.09 14.83 -12.16
C ALA A 419 8.76 13.95 -13.24
N ALA A 420 8.00 13.09 -13.90
CA ALA A 420 8.48 12.28 -15.03
C ALA A 420 9.05 13.17 -16.14
N GLY A 421 8.34 14.22 -16.54
CA GLY A 421 8.80 15.16 -17.55
C GLY A 421 10.05 15.95 -17.13
N ALA A 422 10.13 16.35 -15.85
CA ALA A 422 11.26 17.11 -15.32
C ALA A 422 12.55 16.26 -15.16
N GLU A 423 12.41 14.95 -14.92
CA GLU A 423 13.53 14.00 -14.71
C GLU A 423 13.77 13.11 -15.95
N ALA A 424 13.18 13.45 -17.11
CA ALA A 424 13.31 12.68 -18.34
C ALA A 424 14.79 12.59 -18.78
N THR A 425 15.28 11.37 -19.00
CA THR A 425 16.65 11.07 -19.46
C THR A 425 16.67 10.34 -20.81
N GLY A 426 15.54 10.35 -21.54
CA GLY A 426 15.36 9.61 -22.80
C GLY A 426 14.89 8.16 -22.61
N ASP A 427 14.65 7.76 -21.36
CA ASP A 427 14.06 6.47 -21.02
C ASP A 427 12.54 6.50 -21.18
N ILE A 428 11.93 5.33 -21.15
CA ILE A 428 10.49 5.23 -20.97
C ILE A 428 10.18 5.45 -19.49
N THR A 429 9.23 6.33 -19.19
CA THR A 429 8.77 6.53 -17.83
C THR A 429 7.32 6.05 -17.67
N ILE A 430 7.08 5.27 -16.61
CA ILE A 430 5.75 4.85 -16.19
C ILE A 430 5.39 5.69 -14.96
N ALA A 431 4.43 6.60 -15.09
CA ALA A 431 3.89 7.36 -13.98
C ALA A 431 2.75 6.56 -13.31
N LEU A 432 2.75 6.46 -11.99
CA LEU A 432 1.71 5.74 -11.26
C LEU A 432 0.48 6.63 -11.04
N ALA A 433 -0.68 6.19 -11.53
CA ALA A 433 -1.97 6.84 -11.28
C ALA A 433 -2.61 6.25 -10.04
N THR A 434 -2.44 6.94 -8.92
CA THR A 434 -2.75 6.43 -7.59
C THR A 434 -4.21 6.61 -7.18
N ALA A 435 -4.99 7.44 -7.89
CA ALA A 435 -6.40 7.64 -7.63
C ALA A 435 -7.17 8.05 -8.90
N HIS A 436 -8.46 7.78 -8.90
CA HIS A 436 -9.34 8.27 -9.95
C HIS A 436 -9.65 9.77 -9.73
N PRO A 437 -9.68 10.62 -10.80
CA PRO A 437 -9.92 12.06 -10.69
C PRO A 437 -11.21 12.43 -9.95
N ALA A 438 -12.26 11.61 -10.06
CA ALA A 438 -13.55 11.82 -9.41
C ALA A 438 -13.48 11.97 -7.87
N LYS A 439 -12.40 11.55 -7.24
CA LYS A 439 -12.19 11.71 -5.78
C LYS A 439 -11.75 13.12 -5.39
N PHE A 440 -11.26 13.91 -6.37
CA PHE A 440 -10.63 15.22 -6.16
C PHE A 440 -11.25 16.30 -7.05
N ASN A 441 -12.59 16.34 -7.10
CA ASN A 441 -13.35 17.21 -8.00
C ASN A 441 -13.02 18.70 -7.87
N GLU A 442 -12.64 19.15 -6.67
CA GLU A 442 -12.21 20.53 -6.45
C GLU A 442 -10.95 20.88 -7.25
N ALA A 443 -9.93 20.03 -7.22
CA ALA A 443 -8.70 20.25 -7.99
C ALA A 443 -8.97 20.23 -9.50
N ILE A 444 -9.86 19.35 -9.96
CA ILE A 444 -10.27 19.30 -11.37
C ILE A 444 -10.97 20.60 -11.78
N ALA A 445 -11.88 21.10 -10.95
CA ALA A 445 -12.57 22.37 -11.21
C ALA A 445 -11.59 23.56 -11.22
N LEU A 446 -10.63 23.60 -10.29
CA LEU A 446 -9.58 24.63 -10.24
C LEU A 446 -8.64 24.56 -11.47
N SER A 447 -8.51 23.40 -12.12
CA SER A 447 -7.80 23.27 -13.39
C SER A 447 -8.61 23.75 -14.60
N GLY A 448 -9.81 24.30 -14.40
CA GLY A 448 -10.71 24.77 -15.44
C GLY A 448 -11.47 23.67 -16.17
N LEU A 449 -11.48 22.46 -15.62
CA LEU A 449 -12.11 21.27 -16.22
C LEU A 449 -13.35 20.85 -15.42
N GLN A 450 -14.20 20.08 -16.09
CA GLN A 450 -15.36 19.44 -15.50
C GLN A 450 -15.31 17.93 -15.75
N GLN A 451 -15.79 17.15 -14.83
CA GLN A 451 -15.87 15.70 -14.97
C GLN A 451 -17.25 15.17 -14.54
N SER A 452 -17.64 14.04 -15.08
CA SER A 452 -18.74 13.23 -14.57
C SER A 452 -18.21 12.21 -13.56
N PHE A 453 -18.99 11.91 -12.53
CA PHE A 453 -18.66 10.80 -11.64
C PHE A 453 -18.95 9.45 -12.30
N PRO A 454 -18.10 8.43 -12.11
CA PRO A 454 -18.46 7.05 -12.41
C PRO A 454 -19.79 6.65 -11.72
N ASP A 455 -20.55 5.75 -12.36
CA ASP A 455 -21.86 5.33 -11.87
C ASP A 455 -21.81 4.82 -10.43
N GLU A 456 -20.74 4.12 -10.05
CA GLU A 456 -20.55 3.59 -8.71
C GLU A 456 -20.36 4.69 -7.66
N ILE A 457 -19.67 5.77 -8.01
CA ILE A 457 -19.54 6.95 -7.14
C ILE A 457 -20.87 7.69 -7.11
N GLN A 458 -21.50 7.88 -8.26
CA GLN A 458 -22.81 8.54 -8.34
C GLN A 458 -23.85 7.81 -7.50
N ALA A 459 -23.82 6.50 -7.47
CA ALA A 459 -24.72 5.68 -6.67
C ALA A 459 -24.54 5.81 -5.15
N LEU A 460 -23.48 6.45 -4.67
CA LEU A 460 -23.27 6.71 -3.24
C LEU A 460 -24.05 7.93 -2.75
N PHE A 461 -24.29 8.90 -3.64
CA PHE A 461 -25.03 10.10 -3.28
C PHE A 461 -26.47 9.76 -2.92
N GLY A 462 -26.94 10.28 -1.78
CA GLY A 462 -28.29 10.02 -1.29
C GLY A 462 -28.47 8.69 -0.52
N LYS A 463 -27.43 7.84 -0.42
CA LYS A 463 -27.49 6.66 0.47
C LYS A 463 -27.44 7.08 1.94
N PRO A 464 -28.10 6.33 2.85
CA PRO A 464 -27.97 6.54 4.29
C PRO A 464 -26.51 6.39 4.73
N GLN A 465 -26.04 7.35 5.51
CA GLN A 465 -24.69 7.32 6.06
C GLN A 465 -24.71 6.77 7.49
N ARG A 466 -23.80 5.84 7.78
CA ARG A 466 -23.59 5.21 9.09
C ARG A 466 -22.28 5.71 9.69
N GLN A 467 -22.38 6.69 10.54
CA GLN A 467 -21.26 7.25 11.31
C GLN A 467 -21.76 7.75 12.66
N GLN A 468 -20.86 7.82 13.62
CA GLN A 468 -21.10 8.46 14.91
C GLN A 468 -20.10 9.61 15.06
N VAL A 469 -20.62 10.81 15.38
CA VAL A 469 -19.79 11.98 15.69
C VAL A 469 -19.51 11.96 17.17
N ILE A 470 -18.21 11.99 17.54
CA ILE A 470 -17.78 11.88 18.94
C ILE A 470 -16.67 12.90 19.27
N PRO A 471 -16.48 13.25 20.55
CA PRO A 471 -15.33 14.04 20.98
C PRO A 471 -14.00 13.35 20.65
N ALA A 472 -12.95 14.15 20.40
CA ALA A 472 -11.61 13.67 20.07
C ALA A 472 -10.83 13.19 21.32
N THR A 473 -11.34 12.21 22.04
CA THR A 473 -10.71 11.60 23.22
C THR A 473 -10.55 10.09 23.07
N SER A 474 -9.48 9.52 23.65
CA SER A 474 -9.27 8.07 23.65
C SER A 474 -10.35 7.34 24.44
N GLN A 475 -10.83 7.92 25.54
CA GLN A 475 -11.89 7.36 26.37
C GLN A 475 -13.23 7.20 25.63
N ASP A 476 -13.63 8.19 24.84
CA ASP A 476 -14.85 8.09 24.02
C ASP A 476 -14.70 7.02 22.95
N VAL A 477 -13.53 6.94 22.30
CA VAL A 477 -13.24 5.90 21.31
C VAL A 477 -13.26 4.52 21.96
N GLU A 478 -12.56 4.29 23.07
CA GLU A 478 -12.53 3.02 23.77
C GLU A 478 -13.93 2.55 24.20
N ARG A 479 -14.78 3.46 24.69
CA ARG A 479 -16.17 3.13 25.03
C ARG A 479 -16.93 2.55 23.82
N HIS A 480 -16.81 3.16 22.64
CA HIS A 480 -17.47 2.67 21.42
C HIS A 480 -16.84 1.36 20.92
N LEU A 481 -15.51 1.21 21.07
CA LEU A 481 -14.83 -0.05 20.74
C LEU A 481 -15.27 -1.21 21.65
N VAL A 482 -15.43 -0.97 22.96
CA VAL A 482 -15.93 -1.98 23.91
C VAL A 482 -17.32 -2.45 23.51
N GLU A 483 -18.22 -1.53 23.17
CA GLU A 483 -19.57 -1.86 22.70
C GLU A 483 -19.52 -2.62 21.40
N PHE A 484 -18.78 -2.13 20.40
CA PHE A 484 -18.72 -2.70 19.08
C PHE A 484 -18.01 -4.05 19.03
N PHE A 485 -16.88 -4.21 19.72
CA PHE A 485 -16.12 -5.45 19.75
C PHE A 485 -16.64 -6.44 20.79
N GLY A 486 -17.11 -5.94 21.94
CA GLY A 486 -17.59 -6.75 23.07
C GLY A 486 -18.86 -7.56 22.75
N ALA A 487 -19.72 -7.07 21.89
CA ALA A 487 -20.91 -7.79 21.43
C ALA A 487 -20.61 -9.08 20.64
N ALA A 488 -19.34 -9.30 20.25
CA ALA A 488 -18.89 -10.47 19.50
C ALA A 488 -18.05 -11.47 20.34
N SER A 489 -17.69 -11.13 21.57
CA SER A 489 -16.85 -11.99 22.42
C SER A 489 -17.66 -13.13 23.08
N GLY A 490 -18.36 -13.91 22.25
CA GLY A 490 -18.81 -15.26 22.61
C GLY A 490 -17.68 -16.30 22.54
N VAL A 491 -16.41 -15.91 22.60
CA VAL A 491 -15.26 -16.83 22.55
C VAL A 491 -14.87 -17.19 23.97
N LEU A 492 -15.04 -18.48 24.27
CA LEU A 492 -14.66 -19.12 25.52
C LEU A 492 -13.15 -18.98 25.80
N PRO A 493 -12.72 -18.88 27.08
CA PRO A 493 -11.33 -18.71 27.48
C PRO A 493 -10.36 -19.85 27.10
N GLU A 494 -10.88 -20.97 26.62
CA GLU A 494 -10.08 -22.18 26.33
C GLU A 494 -9.28 -22.15 25.01
N GLN A 495 -9.43 -21.12 24.16
CA GLN A 495 -8.72 -21.07 22.89
C GLN A 495 -7.49 -20.15 22.88
N ALA A 496 -7.13 -19.56 24.00
CA ALA A 496 -5.90 -18.76 24.12
C ALA A 496 -4.60 -19.61 24.02
N GLU A 497 -4.68 -20.89 24.32
CA GLU A 497 -3.51 -21.81 24.26
C GLU A 497 -3.08 -22.19 22.83
N VAL A 498 -3.96 -22.06 21.83
CA VAL A 498 -3.61 -22.45 20.45
C VAL A 498 -2.67 -21.42 19.79
N LEU A 499 -2.69 -20.17 20.21
CA LEU A 499 -1.77 -19.13 19.69
C LEU A 499 -0.36 -19.22 20.30
N GLU A 500 -0.19 -19.84 21.47
CA GLU A 500 1.13 -20.10 22.08
C GLU A 500 1.83 -21.32 21.45
N THR A 501 1.08 -22.21 20.80
CA THR A 501 1.66 -23.39 20.12
C THR A 501 2.07 -23.12 18.67
N LEU A 502 1.76 -21.95 18.14
CA LEU A 502 2.21 -21.48 16.83
C LEU A 502 3.29 -20.36 16.92
N SER A 503 3.77 -20.08 18.15
CA SER A 503 4.86 -19.13 18.43
C SER A 503 6.22 -19.82 18.49
#